data_7ed5c7fe36973659e4953a504dd6b324
#
_entry.id   7ed5c7fe36973659e4953a504dd6b324
#
_cell.length_a   1.000
_cell.length_b   1.000
_cell.length_c   1.000
_cell.angle_alpha   90.00
_cell.angle_beta   90.00
_cell.angle_gamma   90.00
#
_symmetry.space_group_name_H-M   'P 1'
#
loop_
_entity.id
_entity.type
_entity.pdbx_description
1 polymer ?
#
loop_
_entity_poly.entity_id
_entity_poly.type
_entity_poly.pdbx_seq_one_letter_code
_entity_poly.pdbx_strand_id
1 'polypeptide(L)'
;MINVSLGRNDNERTVLKLIRAMELGTLDQSIDELCSSEFIWANSGLPTIYGLEQLRGHLVSGGFSNDIPILKKMTHFSAELLNLASDKDIVFTERLDHHWDKSGRDLMTPHICGVSKVVDGKILSFRDFYDVACYQQKPSEIKPDFELQAFRCSQKSGVK
;
A
#
# COMPACT_ATOMS: atom_id res chain seq x y z
N MET A 1 4.61 11.01 -1.88
CA MET A 1 5.29 10.08 -0.94
C MET A 1 4.59 10.14 0.40
N ILE A 2 4.28 9.00 0.99
CA ILE A 2 3.59 8.90 2.29
C ILE A 2 4.37 9.62 3.39
N ASN A 3 3.69 10.47 4.14
CA ASN A 3 4.25 11.12 5.31
C ASN A 3 3.96 10.29 6.56
N VAL A 4 4.98 9.61 7.10
CA VAL A 4 4.87 8.74 8.28
C VAL A 4 4.44 9.52 9.53
N SER A 5 4.71 10.83 9.61
CA SER A 5 4.30 11.67 10.77
C SER A 5 2.77 11.88 10.87
N LEU A 6 2.00 11.49 9.85
CA LEU A 6 0.54 11.49 9.91
C LEU A 6 -0.01 10.42 10.87
N GLY A 7 0.79 9.39 11.18
CA GLY A 7 0.41 8.36 12.16
C GLY A 7 0.30 8.94 13.58
N ARG A 8 -0.86 8.77 14.20
CA ARG A 8 -1.19 9.28 15.55
C ARG A 8 -0.62 8.40 16.66
N ASN A 9 -0.34 7.13 16.35
CA ASN A 9 0.24 6.14 17.25
C ASN A 9 1.29 5.29 16.51
N ASP A 10 1.98 4.41 17.24
CA ASP A 10 3.06 3.60 16.69
C ASP A 10 2.57 2.58 15.66
N ASN A 11 1.39 1.99 15.85
CA ASN A 11 0.82 1.05 14.89
C ASN A 11 0.53 1.72 13.55
N GLU A 12 -0.08 2.91 13.55
CA GLU A 12 -0.30 3.69 12.32
C GLU A 12 1.03 4.04 11.65
N ARG A 13 2.03 4.50 12.42
CA ARG A 13 3.37 4.81 11.89
C ARG A 13 4.06 3.59 11.29
N THR A 14 3.93 2.42 11.91
CA THR A 14 4.51 1.17 11.40
C THR A 14 3.90 0.80 10.05
N VAL A 15 2.58 0.89 9.89
CA VAL A 15 1.91 0.64 8.60
C VAL A 15 2.33 1.66 7.54
N LEU A 16 2.39 2.95 7.89
CA LEU A 16 2.83 3.99 6.95
C LEU A 16 4.31 3.82 6.53
N LYS A 17 5.18 3.32 7.42
CA LYS A 17 6.57 2.98 7.07
C LYS A 17 6.64 1.86 6.02
N LEU A 18 5.78 0.84 6.12
CA LEU A 18 5.73 -0.24 5.12
C LEU A 18 5.34 0.31 3.74
N ILE A 19 4.28 1.12 3.66
CA ILE A 19 3.84 1.74 2.40
C ILE A 19 4.96 2.64 1.84
N ARG A 20 5.63 3.41 2.69
CA ARG A 20 6.77 4.25 2.28
C ARG A 20 7.95 3.42 1.76
N ALA A 21 8.23 2.25 2.34
CA ALA A 21 9.26 1.35 1.85
C ALA A 21 8.93 0.81 0.44
N MET A 22 7.65 0.58 0.14
CA MET A 22 7.19 0.25 -1.22
C MET A 22 7.47 1.40 -2.21
N GLU A 23 7.15 2.65 -1.81
CA GLU A 23 7.41 3.84 -2.64
C GLU A 23 8.89 4.07 -2.93
N LEU A 24 9.75 3.74 -1.96
CA LEU A 24 11.20 3.89 -2.07
C LEU A 24 11.88 2.72 -2.78
N GLY A 25 11.15 1.63 -3.05
CA GLY A 25 11.73 0.39 -3.58
C GLY A 25 12.68 -0.32 -2.59
N THR A 26 12.49 -0.09 -1.28
CA THR A 26 13.31 -0.66 -0.20
C THR A 26 12.56 -1.69 0.64
N LEU A 27 11.46 -2.22 0.10
CA LEU A 27 10.60 -3.16 0.82
C LEU A 27 11.36 -4.38 1.31
N ASP A 28 12.19 -4.99 0.46
CA ASP A 28 13.02 -6.16 0.75
C ASP A 28 13.97 -5.95 1.94
N GLN A 29 14.45 -4.72 2.11
CA GLN A 29 15.36 -4.32 3.20
C GLN A 29 14.60 -4.01 4.50
N SER A 30 13.32 -3.67 4.40
CA SER A 30 12.52 -3.16 5.52
C SER A 30 11.63 -4.23 6.16
N ILE A 31 11.36 -5.35 5.46
CA ILE A 31 10.39 -6.36 5.93
C ILE A 31 10.78 -7.02 7.25
N ASP A 32 12.06 -7.23 7.52
CA ASP A 32 12.51 -7.83 8.78
C ASP A 32 12.28 -6.93 10.00
N GLU A 33 12.40 -5.62 9.79
CA GLU A 33 12.13 -4.65 10.85
C GLU A 33 10.62 -4.45 11.05
N LEU A 34 9.86 -4.32 9.96
CA LEU A 34 8.47 -3.88 10.00
C LEU A 34 7.46 -5.01 10.12
N CYS A 35 7.79 -6.22 9.67
CA CYS A 35 6.85 -7.33 9.58
C CYS A 35 7.19 -8.47 10.52
N SER A 36 6.15 -9.20 10.96
CA SER A 36 6.29 -10.46 11.68
C SER A 36 6.84 -11.56 10.75
N SER A 37 7.52 -12.56 11.30
CA SER A 37 7.91 -13.76 10.52
C SER A 37 6.71 -14.47 9.89
N GLU A 38 5.53 -14.38 10.52
CA GLU A 38 4.26 -14.94 10.06
C GLU A 38 3.43 -13.96 9.23
N PHE A 39 4.06 -12.93 8.66
CA PHE A 39 3.40 -11.88 7.90
C PHE A 39 2.48 -12.44 6.81
N ILE A 40 1.28 -11.87 6.69
CA ILE A 40 0.28 -12.23 5.67
C ILE A 40 0.07 -11.02 4.78
N TRP A 41 0.29 -11.17 3.47
CA TRP A 41 -0.03 -10.16 2.48
C TRP A 41 -1.14 -10.66 1.56
N ALA A 42 -2.28 -9.99 1.59
CA ALA A 42 -3.43 -10.33 0.77
C ALA A 42 -3.89 -9.12 -0.05
N ASN A 43 -4.14 -9.34 -1.32
CA ASN A 43 -4.66 -8.36 -2.26
C ASN A 43 -5.89 -8.93 -2.98
N SER A 44 -6.87 -8.08 -3.27
CA SER A 44 -8.06 -8.50 -4.02
C SER A 44 -7.69 -9.19 -5.33
N GLY A 45 -8.22 -10.40 -5.53
CA GLY A 45 -8.03 -11.16 -6.77
C GLY A 45 -6.65 -11.78 -6.99
N LEU A 46 -5.73 -11.69 -6.01
CA LEU A 46 -4.38 -12.25 -6.10
C LEU A 46 -4.16 -13.35 -5.06
N PRO A 47 -3.20 -14.27 -5.30
CA PRO A 47 -2.79 -15.24 -4.30
C PRO A 47 -2.28 -14.57 -3.03
N THR A 48 -2.69 -15.08 -1.88
CA THR A 48 -2.19 -14.61 -0.58
C THR A 48 -0.77 -15.14 -0.33
N ILE A 49 0.09 -14.28 0.17
CA ILE A 49 1.48 -14.59 0.53
C ILE A 49 1.56 -14.80 2.05
N TYR A 50 2.19 -15.88 2.47
CA TYR A 50 2.34 -16.26 3.88
C TYR A 50 3.81 -16.33 4.30
N GLY A 51 4.16 -15.55 5.31
CA GLY A 51 5.49 -15.49 5.88
C GLY A 51 6.51 -14.72 5.05
N LEU A 52 7.59 -14.29 5.71
CA LEU A 52 8.63 -13.46 5.07
C LEU A 52 9.41 -14.22 4.00
N GLU A 53 9.59 -15.55 4.14
CA GLU A 53 10.31 -16.35 3.14
C GLU A 53 9.56 -16.36 1.81
N GLN A 54 8.25 -16.62 1.83
CA GLN A 54 7.43 -16.57 0.62
C GLN A 54 7.38 -15.16 0.03
N LEU A 55 7.31 -14.12 0.89
CA LEU A 55 7.36 -12.73 0.45
C LEU A 55 8.67 -12.41 -0.30
N ARG A 56 9.83 -12.82 0.24
CA ARG A 56 11.13 -12.62 -0.43
C ARG A 56 11.17 -13.31 -1.80
N GLY A 57 10.73 -14.57 -1.86
CA GLY A 57 10.62 -15.30 -3.12
C GLY A 57 9.74 -14.59 -4.13
N HIS A 58 8.59 -14.06 -3.70
CA HIS A 58 7.69 -13.29 -4.52
C HIS A 58 8.34 -12.01 -5.07
N LEU A 59 9.01 -11.23 -4.21
CA LEU A 59 9.69 -10.00 -4.63
C LEU A 59 10.82 -10.28 -5.64
N VAL A 60 11.64 -11.30 -5.40
CA VAL A 60 12.75 -11.70 -6.30
C VAL A 60 12.22 -12.19 -7.65
N SER A 61 11.08 -12.87 -7.69
CA SER A 61 10.48 -13.39 -8.92
C SER A 61 9.79 -12.31 -9.78
N GLY A 62 9.75 -11.05 -9.35
CA GLY A 62 9.13 -9.95 -10.08
C GLY A 62 7.81 -9.46 -9.49
N GLY A 63 7.46 -9.94 -8.29
CA GLY A 63 6.29 -9.49 -7.54
C GLY A 63 4.98 -9.72 -8.31
N PHE A 64 4.01 -8.88 -8.07
CA PHE A 64 2.68 -8.96 -8.70
C PHE A 64 2.67 -8.72 -10.22
N SER A 65 3.80 -8.36 -10.83
CA SER A 65 3.88 -8.24 -12.30
C SER A 65 3.68 -9.57 -13.02
N ASN A 66 3.83 -10.70 -12.33
CA ASN A 66 3.54 -12.02 -12.87
C ASN A 66 2.02 -12.26 -12.98
N ASP A 67 1.27 -11.75 -12.02
CA ASP A 67 -0.20 -11.91 -11.96
C ASP A 67 -0.93 -10.78 -12.70
N ILE A 68 -0.32 -9.59 -12.74
CA ILE A 68 -0.89 -8.38 -13.35
C ILE A 68 0.06 -7.90 -14.47
N PRO A 69 -0.13 -8.34 -15.72
CA PRO A 69 0.84 -8.13 -16.81
C PRO A 69 1.18 -6.66 -17.09
N ILE A 70 0.26 -5.71 -16.83
CA ILE A 70 0.53 -4.30 -17.04
C ILE A 70 1.63 -3.77 -16.11
N LEU A 71 1.80 -4.35 -14.92
CA LEU A 71 2.83 -3.97 -13.96
C LEU A 71 4.25 -4.33 -14.42
N LYS A 72 4.43 -5.15 -15.45
CA LYS A 72 5.75 -5.36 -16.09
C LYS A 72 6.38 -4.07 -16.63
N LYS A 73 5.57 -3.04 -16.86
CA LYS A 73 6.02 -1.72 -17.34
C LYS A 73 6.25 -0.74 -16.20
N MET A 74 5.88 -1.11 -14.97
CA MET A 74 6.02 -0.24 -13.81
C MET A 74 7.50 0.00 -13.50
N THR A 75 7.83 1.26 -13.24
CA THR A 75 9.17 1.70 -12.81
C THR A 75 9.19 2.22 -11.39
N HIS A 76 8.08 2.75 -10.92
CA HIS A 76 7.93 3.19 -9.54
C HIS A 76 6.47 3.17 -9.08
N PHE A 77 6.29 3.17 -7.79
CA PHE A 77 5.03 3.16 -7.07
C PHE A 77 4.92 4.43 -6.22
N SER A 78 3.73 4.96 -6.07
CA SER A 78 3.43 5.99 -5.06
C SER A 78 2.03 5.81 -4.52
N ALA A 79 1.84 6.10 -3.23
CA ALA A 79 0.55 6.03 -2.58
C ALA A 79 0.07 7.43 -2.17
N GLU A 80 -1.21 7.69 -2.35
CA GLU A 80 -1.89 8.88 -1.85
C GLU A 80 -2.82 8.47 -0.71
N LEU A 81 -2.45 8.81 0.53
CA LEU A 81 -3.25 8.52 1.71
C LEU A 81 -4.45 9.46 1.78
N LEU A 82 -5.66 8.89 1.81
CA LEU A 82 -6.92 9.64 1.89
C LEU A 82 -7.42 9.68 3.32
N ASN A 83 -7.47 8.52 3.98
CA ASN A 83 -7.89 8.37 5.37
C ASN A 83 -7.00 7.40 6.12
N LEU A 84 -6.87 7.63 7.43
CA LEU A 84 -6.13 6.80 8.37
C LEU A 84 -6.90 6.71 9.68
N ALA A 85 -7.15 5.49 10.14
CA ALA A 85 -7.78 5.22 11.42
C ALA A 85 -7.19 3.97 12.05
N SER A 86 -7.34 3.82 13.36
CA SER A 86 -6.95 2.60 14.05
C SER A 86 -7.87 2.32 15.24
N ASP A 87 -8.07 1.03 15.51
CA ASP A 87 -8.68 0.53 16.73
C ASP A 87 -7.82 -0.61 17.27
N LYS A 88 -7.26 -0.42 18.47
CA LYS A 88 -6.32 -1.35 19.11
C LYS A 88 -5.14 -1.70 18.18
N ASP A 89 -5.04 -2.96 17.76
CA ASP A 89 -4.01 -3.51 16.91
C ASP A 89 -4.35 -3.47 15.40
N ILE A 90 -5.53 -2.95 15.04
CA ILE A 90 -5.97 -2.83 13.64
C ILE A 90 -5.79 -1.40 13.15
N VAL A 91 -5.18 -1.26 11.99
CA VAL A 91 -4.99 0.01 11.28
C VAL A 91 -5.73 -0.06 9.95
N PHE A 92 -6.53 0.97 9.69
CA PHE A 92 -7.28 1.16 8.45
C PHE A 92 -6.64 2.29 7.64
N THR A 93 -6.44 2.04 6.35
CA THR A 93 -6.01 3.08 5.41
C THR A 93 -6.97 3.13 4.25
N GLU A 94 -7.31 4.33 3.82
CA GLU A 94 -7.90 4.55 2.51
C GLU A 94 -6.89 5.29 1.66
N ARG A 95 -6.61 4.78 0.44
CA ARG A 95 -5.56 5.34 -0.39
C ARG A 95 -5.78 5.09 -1.88
N LEU A 96 -5.13 5.89 -2.70
CA LEU A 96 -4.93 5.61 -4.12
C LEU A 96 -3.49 5.16 -4.32
N ASP A 97 -3.32 3.99 -4.89
CA ASP A 97 -2.01 3.43 -5.21
C ASP A 97 -1.72 3.60 -6.70
N HIS A 98 -0.73 4.43 -7.02
CA HIS A 98 -0.34 4.77 -8.38
C HIS A 98 0.84 3.93 -8.84
N HIS A 99 0.75 3.40 -10.05
CA HIS A 99 1.75 2.53 -10.66
C HIS A 99 2.28 3.17 -11.95
N TRP A 100 3.44 3.80 -11.87
CA TRP A 100 3.99 4.64 -12.93
C TRP A 100 4.93 3.88 -13.87
N ASP A 101 4.81 4.12 -15.18
CA ASP A 101 5.82 3.70 -16.14
C ASP A 101 6.94 4.74 -16.30
N LYS A 102 7.95 4.42 -17.09
CA LYS A 102 9.10 5.30 -17.34
C LYS A 102 8.75 6.62 -18.02
N SER A 103 7.58 6.72 -18.65
CA SER A 103 7.10 7.96 -19.30
C SER A 103 6.31 8.85 -18.35
N GLY A 104 6.09 8.40 -17.10
CA GLY A 104 5.26 9.10 -16.12
C GLY A 104 3.76 8.85 -16.31
N ARG A 105 3.39 7.83 -17.09
CA ARG A 105 1.98 7.43 -17.24
C ARG A 105 1.60 6.52 -16.08
N ASP A 106 0.45 6.81 -15.47
CA ASP A 106 -0.17 5.94 -14.48
C ASP A 106 -0.81 4.74 -15.18
N LEU A 107 -0.30 3.56 -14.89
CA LEU A 107 -0.73 2.32 -15.51
C LEU A 107 -2.00 1.78 -14.88
N MET A 108 -2.14 1.99 -13.56
CA MET A 108 -3.20 1.43 -12.75
C MET A 108 -3.29 2.21 -11.44
N THR A 109 -4.51 2.62 -11.05
CA THR A 109 -4.73 3.37 -9.81
C THR A 109 -5.90 2.76 -9.02
N PRO A 110 -5.69 1.65 -8.31
CA PRO A 110 -6.71 1.12 -7.42
C PRO A 110 -7.02 2.08 -6.28
N HIS A 111 -8.31 2.22 -5.97
CA HIS A 111 -8.79 2.86 -4.75
C HIS A 111 -8.89 1.79 -3.67
N ILE A 112 -8.03 1.86 -2.67
CA ILE A 112 -7.80 0.77 -1.72
C ILE A 112 -8.37 1.09 -0.36
N CYS A 113 -9.09 0.12 0.22
CA CYS A 113 -9.32 0.01 1.65
C CYS A 113 -8.33 -1.02 2.22
N GLY A 114 -7.29 -0.54 2.90
CA GLY A 114 -6.28 -1.37 3.55
C GLY A 114 -6.67 -1.67 5.00
N VAL A 115 -6.50 -2.93 5.41
CA VAL A 115 -6.70 -3.38 6.80
C VAL A 115 -5.46 -4.12 7.25
N SER A 116 -4.71 -3.53 8.18
CA SER A 116 -3.48 -4.09 8.72
C SER A 116 -3.64 -4.45 10.18
N LYS A 117 -3.02 -5.56 10.60
CA LYS A 117 -2.90 -5.93 12.01
C LYS A 117 -1.46 -5.77 12.45
N VAL A 118 -1.24 -5.02 13.54
CA VAL A 118 0.09 -4.78 14.13
C VAL A 118 0.11 -5.37 15.53
N VAL A 119 1.07 -6.26 15.80
CA VAL A 119 1.26 -6.91 17.09
C VAL A 119 2.72 -6.75 17.50
N ASP A 120 2.96 -6.30 18.71
CA ASP A 120 4.30 -6.08 19.26
C ASP A 120 5.20 -5.21 18.35
N GLY A 121 4.60 -4.18 17.75
CA GLY A 121 5.28 -3.24 16.87
C GLY A 121 5.56 -3.75 15.45
N LYS A 122 5.13 -4.98 15.11
CA LYS A 122 5.31 -5.59 13.79
C LYS A 122 3.98 -5.87 13.10
N ILE A 123 3.95 -5.71 11.78
CA ILE A 123 2.77 -6.00 10.97
C ILE A 123 2.64 -7.51 10.83
N LEU A 124 1.55 -8.06 11.35
CA LEU A 124 1.19 -9.48 11.20
C LEU A 124 0.42 -9.72 9.91
N SER A 125 -0.47 -8.78 9.51
CA SER A 125 -1.16 -8.89 8.24
C SER A 125 -1.34 -7.52 7.58
N PHE A 126 -1.25 -7.51 6.26
CA PHE A 126 -1.48 -6.35 5.40
C PHE A 126 -2.44 -6.80 4.28
N ARG A 127 -3.68 -6.32 4.33
CA ARG A 127 -4.76 -6.77 3.44
C ARG A 127 -5.34 -5.58 2.72
N ASP A 128 -5.35 -5.65 1.39
CA ASP A 128 -5.83 -4.59 0.52
C ASP A 128 -7.07 -5.05 -0.26
N PHE A 129 -8.15 -4.29 -0.11
CA PHE A 129 -9.44 -4.53 -0.74
C PHE A 129 -9.71 -3.43 -1.76
N TYR A 130 -9.92 -3.80 -3.01
CA TYR A 130 -10.19 -2.89 -4.12
C TYR A 130 -10.85 -3.60 -5.30
N ASP A 131 -11.37 -2.81 -6.24
CA ASP A 131 -11.96 -3.32 -7.48
C ASP A 131 -10.87 -3.84 -8.42
N VAL A 132 -10.91 -5.14 -8.70
CA VAL A 132 -9.95 -5.82 -9.59
C VAL A 132 -10.09 -5.42 -11.07
N ALA A 133 -11.12 -4.67 -11.45
CA ALA A 133 -11.26 -4.12 -12.79
C ALA A 133 -10.05 -3.23 -13.18
N CYS A 134 -9.36 -2.66 -12.19
CA CYS A 134 -8.13 -1.89 -12.41
C CYS A 134 -7.02 -2.71 -13.10
N TYR A 135 -6.98 -4.04 -12.96
CA TYR A 135 -6.02 -4.91 -13.64
C TYR A 135 -6.14 -4.89 -15.17
N GLN A 136 -7.31 -4.51 -15.67
CA GLN A 136 -7.61 -4.37 -17.09
C GLN A 136 -7.53 -2.90 -17.57
N GLN A 137 -6.88 -2.01 -16.82
CA GLN A 137 -6.82 -0.57 -17.09
C GLN A 137 -8.20 0.13 -17.08
N LYS A 138 -9.17 -0.46 -16.42
CA LYS A 138 -10.47 0.18 -16.22
C LYS A 138 -10.43 1.06 -14.97
N PRO A 139 -11.04 2.24 -14.98
CA PRO A 139 -11.23 3.02 -13.77
C PRO A 139 -11.99 2.21 -12.73
N SER A 140 -11.64 2.36 -11.45
CA SER A 140 -12.48 1.85 -10.37
C SER A 140 -13.87 2.51 -10.44
N GLU A 141 -14.92 1.73 -10.18
CA GLU A 141 -16.28 2.27 -10.07
C GLU A 141 -16.45 3.15 -8.83
N ILE A 142 -15.68 2.84 -7.78
CA ILE A 142 -15.65 3.62 -6.55
C ILE A 142 -14.60 4.73 -6.71
N LYS A 143 -15.06 5.99 -6.71
CA LYS A 143 -14.19 7.15 -6.76
C LYS A 143 -14.15 7.84 -5.41
N PRO A 144 -13.00 8.37 -4.98
CA PRO A 144 -12.95 9.28 -3.85
C PRO A 144 -13.91 10.45 -4.06
N ASP A 145 -14.67 10.79 -3.05
CA ASP A 145 -15.57 11.94 -3.10
C ASP A 145 -14.83 13.28 -2.91
N PHE A 146 -15.56 14.38 -3.00
CA PHE A 146 -14.99 15.72 -2.92
C PHE A 146 -14.39 16.06 -1.56
N GLU A 147 -14.91 15.51 -0.48
CA GLU A 147 -14.43 15.78 0.87
C GLU A 147 -13.06 15.18 1.11
N LEU A 148 -12.79 14.00 0.54
CA LEU A 148 -11.47 13.38 0.56
C LEU A 148 -10.42 14.21 -0.18
N GLN A 149 -10.81 14.90 -1.26
CA GLN A 149 -9.91 15.83 -1.94
C GLN A 149 -9.56 17.04 -1.07
N ALA A 150 -10.50 17.55 -0.29
CA ALA A 150 -10.24 18.63 0.66
C ALA A 150 -9.27 18.20 1.76
N PHE A 151 -9.37 16.97 2.26
CA PHE A 151 -8.44 16.40 3.22
C PHE A 151 -6.99 16.31 2.66
N ARG A 152 -6.83 15.95 1.38
CA ARG A 152 -5.52 15.95 0.69
C ARG A 152 -4.87 17.34 0.68
N CYS A 153 -5.66 18.38 0.41
CA CYS A 153 -5.17 19.76 0.39
C CYS A 153 -4.67 20.20 1.77
N SER A 154 -5.35 19.81 2.84
CA SER A 154 -4.94 20.15 4.22
C SER A 154 -3.64 19.46 4.64
N GLN A 155 -3.35 18.27 4.10
CA GLN A 155 -2.09 17.56 4.36
C GLN A 155 -0.89 18.23 3.65
N LYS A 156 -1.09 18.87 2.50
CA LYS A 156 -0.03 19.58 1.77
C LYS A 156 0.33 20.93 2.41
N SER A 157 -0.60 21.56 3.11
CA SER A 157 -0.38 22.84 3.76
C SER A 157 0.26 22.77 5.15
N GLY A 158 0.44 21.58 5.70
CA GLY A 158 1.10 21.33 6.99
C GLY A 158 2.63 21.34 6.96
N VAL A 159 3.25 21.63 5.82
CA VAL A 159 4.70 21.87 5.72
C VAL A 159 4.95 23.36 5.83
N LYS A 160 5.09 23.83 7.06
CA LYS A 160 5.79 25.06 7.39
C LYS A 160 7.04 24.74 8.19
#